data_723816efb2fe97c2962a09b0da0ad02f
#
_entry.id   723816efb2fe97c2962a09b0da0ad02f
#
_cell.length_a   1.000
_cell.length_b   1.000
_cell.length_c   1.000
_cell.angle_alpha   90.00
_cell.angle_beta   90.00
_cell.angle_gamma   90.00
#
_symmetry.space_group_name_H-M   'P 1'
#
loop_
_entity.id
_entity.type
_entity.pdbx_description
1 polymer ?
#
loop_
_entity_poly.entity_id
_entity_poly.type
_entity_poly.pdbx_seq_one_letter_code
_entity_poly.pdbx_strand_id
1 'polypeptide(L)'
;MRRAVKLRVASSSAMHKVFLIVTCLLSVAKETHHIPVCCIPTRRVITCSMKQFVDTSEHLWTVKTTKPGNISCQYDQRRLISDNFIIYNTTFFHGRQRYSIRLRGDFDPREPKRMLVSTLDMVPFSIETLLYQARNYSCGVVKMEILTGGRATQYDLRVKNSSIGFRPHSRCNRHFRRAAGHGRCIYSSECQRLIILGN
;
A
#
# COMPACT_ATOMS: atom_id res chain seq x y z
N MET A 1 93.39 13.29 -13.25
CA MET A 1 92.54 12.65 -12.18
C MET A 1 91.28 12.19 -12.78
N ARG A 2 91.11 10.90 -13.06
CA ARG A 2 89.85 10.30 -13.60
C ARG A 2 89.18 9.54 -12.44
N ARG A 3 87.99 9.97 -12.00
CA ARG A 3 87.17 9.26 -11.05
C ARG A 3 86.37 8.21 -11.80
N ALA A 4 86.58 6.95 -11.49
CA ALA A 4 85.80 5.83 -11.98
C ALA A 4 84.47 5.71 -11.17
N VAL A 5 83.36 5.75 -11.89
CA VAL A 5 82.01 5.52 -11.32
C VAL A 5 81.77 4.01 -11.33
N LYS A 6 81.69 3.44 -10.14
CA LYS A 6 81.33 2.03 -9.90
C LYS A 6 79.80 1.85 -10.06
N LEU A 7 79.32 1.31 -11.20
CA LEU A 7 77.97 0.80 -11.28
C LEU A 7 77.85 -0.48 -10.45
N ARG A 8 76.99 -0.43 -9.45
CA ARG A 8 76.57 -1.65 -8.75
C ARG A 8 75.47 -2.32 -9.56
N VAL A 9 75.76 -3.51 -10.08
CA VAL A 9 74.77 -4.39 -10.69
C VAL A 9 73.92 -4.93 -9.56
N ALA A 10 72.62 -4.58 -9.62
CA ALA A 10 71.65 -5.11 -8.64
C ALA A 10 71.49 -6.62 -8.78
N SER A 11 71.58 -7.31 -7.67
CA SER A 11 71.54 -8.80 -7.60
C SER A 11 70.29 -9.33 -8.29
N SER A 12 70.45 -10.34 -9.13
CA SER A 12 69.41 -11.12 -9.83
C SER A 12 68.27 -11.59 -8.92
N SER A 13 68.55 -11.79 -7.63
CA SER A 13 67.55 -12.20 -6.62
C SER A 13 66.50 -11.13 -6.34
N ALA A 14 66.84 -9.84 -6.44
CA ALA A 14 65.88 -8.76 -6.22
C ALA A 14 64.85 -8.60 -7.36
N MET A 15 65.29 -8.83 -8.58
CA MET A 15 64.41 -8.77 -9.75
C MET A 15 63.38 -9.95 -9.76
N HIS A 16 63.81 -11.17 -9.34
CA HIS A 16 62.87 -12.31 -9.21
C HIS A 16 61.78 -12.06 -8.21
N LYS A 17 62.12 -11.43 -7.07
CA LYS A 17 61.09 -11.13 -6.04
C LYS A 17 60.12 -10.06 -6.47
N VAL A 18 60.59 -9.06 -7.23
CA VAL A 18 59.71 -8.02 -7.79
C VAL A 18 58.81 -8.62 -8.87
N PHE A 19 59.33 -9.54 -9.72
CA PHE A 19 58.52 -10.18 -10.74
C PHE A 19 57.42 -11.11 -10.16
N LEU A 20 57.74 -11.86 -9.09
CA LEU A 20 56.76 -12.66 -8.36
C LEU A 20 55.69 -11.84 -7.66
N ILE A 21 56.04 -10.66 -7.09
CA ILE A 21 55.07 -9.76 -6.46
C ILE A 21 54.14 -9.15 -7.53
N VAL A 22 54.68 -8.72 -8.66
CA VAL A 22 53.86 -8.18 -9.75
C VAL A 22 52.93 -9.23 -10.39
N THR A 23 53.39 -10.47 -10.57
CA THR A 23 52.54 -11.56 -11.05
C THR A 23 51.46 -11.96 -10.06
N CYS A 24 51.74 -11.97 -8.73
CA CYS A 24 50.71 -12.16 -7.72
C CYS A 24 49.68 -11.01 -7.68
N LEU A 25 50.08 -9.78 -7.85
CA LEU A 25 49.17 -8.65 -7.88
C LEU A 25 48.30 -8.64 -9.15
N LEU A 26 48.81 -9.14 -10.27
CA LEU A 26 48.04 -9.26 -11.50
C LEU A 26 47.08 -10.45 -11.50
N SER A 27 47.36 -11.50 -10.75
CA SER A 27 46.44 -12.65 -10.57
C SER A 27 45.29 -12.34 -9.60
N VAL A 28 45.51 -11.47 -8.60
CA VAL A 28 44.44 -11.01 -7.69
C VAL A 28 43.48 -10.02 -8.37
N ALA A 29 43.91 -9.33 -9.44
CA ALA A 29 43.06 -8.41 -10.19
C ALA A 29 42.10 -9.09 -11.19
N LYS A 30 42.14 -10.43 -11.36
CA LYS A 30 41.26 -11.20 -12.27
C LYS A 30 40.17 -12.03 -11.58
N GLU A 31 40.11 -12.03 -10.27
CA GLU A 31 38.90 -12.50 -9.61
C GLU A 31 37.90 -11.33 -9.53
N THR A 32 37.31 -11.02 -10.67
CA THR A 32 35.97 -10.43 -10.65
C THR A 32 35.10 -11.46 -9.95
N HIS A 33 34.88 -11.27 -8.65
CA HIS A 33 33.77 -11.89 -7.97
C HIS A 33 32.53 -11.58 -8.79
N HIS A 34 32.13 -12.50 -9.65
CA HIS A 34 30.76 -12.67 -10.04
C HIS A 34 30.01 -12.97 -8.74
N ILE A 35 29.66 -11.91 -7.99
CA ILE A 35 28.59 -11.98 -7.01
C ILE A 35 27.40 -12.45 -7.85
N PRO A 36 26.86 -13.64 -7.62
CA PRO A 36 25.68 -14.06 -8.34
C PRO A 36 24.62 -13.01 -8.05
N VAL A 37 24.21 -12.28 -9.08
CA VAL A 37 23.14 -11.25 -9.03
C VAL A 37 21.78 -11.90 -8.67
N CYS A 38 21.82 -13.08 -8.05
CA CYS A 38 20.67 -13.92 -7.77
C CYS A 38 19.96 -13.63 -6.45
N CYS A 39 20.34 -12.58 -5.70
CA CYS A 39 19.71 -12.27 -4.41
C CYS A 39 19.56 -10.77 -4.18
N ILE A 40 19.31 -9.97 -5.21
CA ILE A 40 18.63 -8.70 -4.99
C ILE A 40 17.17 -9.10 -4.78
N PRO A 41 16.61 -8.98 -3.54
CA PRO A 41 15.19 -9.16 -3.36
C PRO A 41 14.55 -8.07 -4.22
N THR A 42 14.03 -8.45 -5.38
CA THR A 42 13.18 -7.57 -6.18
C THR A 42 12.10 -7.12 -5.22
N ARG A 43 12.21 -5.89 -4.76
CA ARG A 43 11.22 -5.24 -3.92
C ARG A 43 9.96 -5.27 -4.75
N ARG A 44 9.11 -6.29 -4.54
CA ARG A 44 7.83 -6.40 -5.23
C ARG A 44 7.12 -5.09 -4.95
N VAL A 45 7.06 -4.25 -5.96
CA VAL A 45 6.28 -3.02 -5.91
C VAL A 45 4.85 -3.52 -5.74
N ILE A 46 4.31 -3.34 -4.53
CA ILE A 46 2.92 -3.69 -4.27
C ILE A 46 2.12 -2.63 -5.00
N THR A 47 1.63 -3.00 -6.17
CA THR A 47 0.70 -2.17 -6.90
C THR A 47 -0.62 -2.23 -6.16
N CYS A 48 -1.05 -1.11 -5.56
CA CYS A 48 -2.37 -1.02 -4.96
C CYS A 48 -3.42 -1.22 -6.05
N SER A 49 -4.40 -2.09 -5.80
CA SER A 49 -5.54 -2.31 -6.68
C SER A 49 -6.83 -2.16 -5.90
N MET A 50 -7.68 -1.24 -6.32
CA MET A 50 -8.99 -1.01 -5.71
C MET A 50 -9.83 -2.29 -5.78
N LYS A 51 -9.87 -2.96 -6.94
CA LYS A 51 -10.59 -4.21 -7.11
C LYS A 51 -10.14 -5.28 -6.11
N GLN A 52 -8.83 -5.54 -5.99
CA GLN A 52 -8.30 -6.53 -5.04
C GLN A 52 -8.58 -6.17 -3.58
N PHE A 53 -8.63 -4.89 -3.26
CA PHE A 53 -8.90 -4.42 -1.91
C PHE A 53 -10.36 -4.63 -1.51
N VAL A 54 -11.31 -4.29 -2.41
CA VAL A 54 -12.75 -4.40 -2.13
C VAL A 54 -13.32 -5.79 -2.44
N ASP A 55 -12.56 -6.66 -3.12
CA ASP A 55 -12.94 -8.05 -3.38
C ASP A 55 -12.82 -8.90 -2.12
N THR A 56 -13.82 -8.78 -1.27
CA THR A 56 -13.94 -9.55 -0.04
C THR A 56 -15.40 -9.86 0.24
N SER A 57 -15.68 -11.04 0.80
CA SER A 57 -17.00 -11.42 1.31
C SER A 57 -17.25 -10.88 2.72
N GLU A 58 -16.19 -10.44 3.40
CA GLU A 58 -16.27 -9.86 4.73
C GLU A 58 -16.83 -8.43 4.70
N HIS A 59 -17.37 -7.97 5.82
CA HIS A 59 -17.62 -6.54 6.01
C HIS A 59 -16.33 -5.75 5.96
N LEU A 60 -16.30 -4.72 5.12
CA LEU A 60 -15.20 -3.78 5.03
C LEU A 60 -15.57 -2.53 5.87
N TRP A 61 -15.09 -2.50 7.11
CA TRP A 61 -15.42 -1.45 8.07
C TRP A 61 -14.69 -0.15 7.80
N THR A 62 -15.38 0.98 7.87
CA THR A 62 -14.76 2.30 7.99
C THR A 62 -14.47 2.57 9.46
N VAL A 63 -13.19 2.47 9.84
CA VAL A 63 -12.76 2.67 11.23
C VAL A 63 -12.59 4.15 11.57
N LYS A 64 -12.02 4.91 10.64
CA LYS A 64 -11.85 6.36 10.74
C LYS A 64 -12.30 7.04 9.46
N THR A 65 -12.82 8.25 9.62
CA THR A 65 -13.27 9.07 8.48
C THR A 65 -13.06 10.54 8.75
N THR A 66 -12.93 11.33 7.67
CA THR A 66 -13.03 12.79 7.70
C THR A 66 -14.40 13.28 7.25
N LYS A 67 -15.34 12.38 6.93
CA LYS A 67 -16.71 12.74 6.57
C LYS A 67 -17.36 13.59 7.65
N PRO A 68 -18.06 14.67 7.31
CA PRO A 68 -18.83 15.43 8.28
C PRO A 68 -20.03 14.62 8.78
N GLY A 69 -20.71 15.16 9.81
CA GLY A 69 -21.93 14.57 10.36
C GLY A 69 -21.67 13.51 11.44
N ASN A 70 -22.74 12.98 12.01
CA ASN A 70 -22.71 12.03 13.14
C ASN A 70 -23.09 10.61 12.70
N ILE A 71 -22.29 10.05 11.78
CA ILE A 71 -22.43 8.64 11.40
C ILE A 71 -21.52 7.75 12.25
N SER A 72 -21.94 6.50 12.48
CA SER A 72 -21.17 5.47 13.17
C SER A 72 -21.36 4.11 12.51
N CYS A 73 -20.52 3.15 12.83
CA CYS A 73 -20.61 1.75 12.40
C CYS A 73 -20.80 1.58 10.89
N GLN A 74 -20.07 2.38 10.10
CA GLN A 74 -20.14 2.25 8.64
C GLN A 74 -19.36 1.03 8.17
N TYR A 75 -19.96 0.23 7.29
CA TYR A 75 -19.31 -0.87 6.57
C TYR A 75 -19.86 -1.03 5.17
N ASP A 76 -19.02 -1.58 4.30
CA ASP A 76 -19.38 -1.99 2.94
C ASP A 76 -19.48 -3.50 2.89
N GLN A 77 -20.52 -4.01 2.22
CA GLN A 77 -20.73 -5.44 1.99
C GLN A 77 -20.90 -5.70 0.51
N ARG A 78 -19.97 -6.44 -0.08
CA ARG A 78 -20.02 -6.85 -1.48
C ARG A 78 -21.24 -7.70 -1.75
N ARG A 79 -21.94 -7.41 -2.85
CA ARG A 79 -23.06 -8.21 -3.39
C ARG A 79 -22.66 -8.94 -4.67
N LEU A 80 -21.99 -8.23 -5.56
CA LEU A 80 -21.50 -8.75 -6.84
C LEU A 80 -20.16 -8.06 -7.17
N ILE A 81 -19.25 -8.79 -7.80
CA ILE A 81 -18.04 -8.21 -8.38
C ILE A 81 -17.76 -8.88 -9.74
N SER A 82 -17.30 -8.08 -10.68
CA SER A 82 -16.82 -8.47 -12.01
C SER A 82 -15.45 -7.89 -12.28
N ASP A 83 -14.94 -8.05 -13.49
CA ASP A 83 -13.67 -7.43 -13.89
C ASP A 83 -13.75 -5.91 -13.92
N ASN A 84 -14.89 -5.36 -14.26
CA ASN A 84 -15.06 -3.93 -14.53
C ASN A 84 -15.77 -3.18 -13.41
N PHE A 85 -16.57 -3.84 -12.56
CA PHE A 85 -17.35 -3.18 -11.53
C PHE A 85 -17.63 -4.05 -10.31
N ILE A 86 -18.04 -3.40 -9.23
CA ILE A 86 -18.56 -3.99 -8.00
C ILE A 86 -19.95 -3.40 -7.68
N ILE A 87 -20.87 -4.23 -7.16
CA ILE A 87 -22.09 -3.79 -6.50
C ILE A 87 -21.97 -4.14 -5.03
N TYR A 88 -22.21 -3.17 -4.17
CA TYR A 88 -22.10 -3.34 -2.72
C TYR A 88 -23.14 -2.50 -1.99
N ASN A 89 -23.44 -2.90 -0.76
CA ASN A 89 -24.24 -2.10 0.16
C ASN A 89 -23.30 -1.37 1.11
N THR A 90 -23.42 -0.06 1.21
CA THR A 90 -22.86 0.73 2.29
C THR A 90 -23.90 0.87 3.38
N THR A 91 -23.63 0.37 4.57
CA THR A 91 -24.51 0.46 5.74
C THR A 91 -23.85 1.31 6.80
N PHE A 92 -24.62 2.15 7.46
CA PHE A 92 -24.16 3.00 8.59
C PHE A 92 -25.32 3.35 9.51
N PHE A 93 -24.99 3.84 10.72
CA PHE A 93 -25.95 4.37 11.66
C PHE A 93 -25.84 5.89 11.73
N HIS A 94 -26.96 6.55 11.79
CA HIS A 94 -27.08 7.97 12.13
C HIS A 94 -27.97 8.06 13.38
N GLY A 95 -27.36 8.38 14.51
CA GLY A 95 -28.01 8.17 15.79
C GLY A 95 -28.32 6.68 16.03
N ARG A 96 -29.60 6.35 16.27
CA ARG A 96 -30.07 4.95 16.44
C ARG A 96 -30.63 4.34 15.17
N GLN A 97 -30.73 5.11 14.10
CA GLN A 97 -31.35 4.65 12.84
C GLN A 97 -30.30 4.06 11.91
N ARG A 98 -30.58 2.88 11.36
CA ARG A 98 -29.76 2.18 10.38
C ARG A 98 -30.16 2.59 8.96
N TYR A 99 -29.17 2.92 8.15
CA TYR A 99 -29.33 3.22 6.73
C TYR A 99 -28.49 2.23 5.94
N SER A 100 -29.01 1.79 4.78
CA SER A 100 -28.28 0.95 3.86
C SER A 100 -28.56 1.43 2.44
N ILE A 101 -27.49 1.75 1.73
CA ILE A 101 -27.55 2.29 0.36
C ILE A 101 -26.80 1.32 -0.55
N ARG A 102 -27.44 0.92 -1.65
CA ARG A 102 -26.79 0.11 -2.66
C ARG A 102 -26.10 0.99 -3.68
N LEU A 103 -24.82 0.72 -3.90
CA LEU A 103 -23.95 1.49 -4.78
C LEU A 103 -23.27 0.58 -5.81
N ARG A 104 -22.85 1.18 -6.91
CA ARG A 104 -22.01 0.60 -7.94
C ARG A 104 -20.68 1.32 -7.98
N GLY A 105 -19.58 0.57 -8.03
CA GLY A 105 -18.22 1.10 -8.24
C GLY A 105 -17.65 0.57 -9.54
N ASP A 106 -17.38 1.42 -10.51
CA ASP A 106 -16.76 1.05 -11.78
C ASP A 106 -15.24 1.26 -11.68
N PHE A 107 -14.46 0.17 -11.87
CA PHE A 107 -13.01 0.21 -11.79
C PHE A 107 -12.40 0.93 -12.99
N ASP A 108 -11.45 1.83 -12.74
CA ASP A 108 -10.75 2.53 -13.81
C ASP A 108 -9.70 1.58 -14.44
N PRO A 109 -9.80 1.25 -15.75
CA PRO A 109 -8.87 0.35 -16.41
C PRO A 109 -7.47 0.94 -16.58
N ARG A 110 -7.33 2.27 -16.53
CA ARG A 110 -6.05 2.99 -16.67
C ARG A 110 -5.39 3.23 -15.31
N GLU A 111 -6.20 3.38 -14.25
CA GLU A 111 -5.75 3.62 -12.89
C GLU A 111 -6.27 2.53 -11.93
N PRO A 112 -5.58 1.39 -11.75
CA PRO A 112 -6.06 0.28 -10.93
C PRO A 112 -6.42 0.63 -9.47
N LYS A 113 -5.94 1.77 -8.99
CA LYS A 113 -6.23 2.30 -7.63
C LYS A 113 -7.57 3.04 -7.54
N ARG A 114 -8.25 3.28 -8.66
CA ARG A 114 -9.36 4.22 -8.77
C ARG A 114 -10.65 3.50 -9.15
N MET A 115 -11.78 3.98 -8.63
CA MET A 115 -13.11 3.61 -9.10
C MET A 115 -14.05 4.80 -9.05
N LEU A 116 -14.99 4.86 -9.98
CA LEU A 116 -16.13 5.77 -9.96
C LEU A 116 -17.27 5.09 -9.21
N VAL A 117 -17.78 5.75 -8.18
CA VAL A 117 -18.94 5.26 -7.42
C VAL A 117 -20.19 6.01 -7.86
N SER A 118 -21.25 5.25 -8.14
CA SER A 118 -22.54 5.76 -8.60
C SER A 118 -23.67 5.07 -7.82
N THR A 119 -24.85 5.68 -7.86
CA THR A 119 -26.12 4.98 -7.52
C THR A 119 -26.39 3.89 -8.56
N LEU A 120 -27.38 3.01 -8.31
CA LEU A 120 -27.77 2.00 -9.31
C LEU A 120 -28.37 2.63 -10.57
N ASP A 121 -28.94 3.83 -10.46
CA ASP A 121 -29.43 4.62 -11.59
C ASP A 121 -28.31 5.36 -12.33
N MET A 122 -27.06 4.97 -12.11
CA MET A 122 -25.86 5.51 -12.76
C MET A 122 -25.61 7.00 -12.49
N VAL A 123 -26.18 7.56 -11.43
CA VAL A 123 -25.87 8.93 -11.00
C VAL A 123 -24.52 8.94 -10.28
N PRO A 124 -23.49 9.63 -10.80
CA PRO A 124 -22.17 9.68 -10.17
C PRO A 124 -22.24 10.33 -8.79
N PHE A 125 -21.63 9.66 -7.81
CA PHE A 125 -21.61 10.10 -6.41
C PHE A 125 -20.22 10.55 -5.97
N SER A 126 -19.19 9.74 -6.23
CA SER A 126 -17.82 10.04 -5.84
C SER A 126 -16.80 9.30 -6.71
N ILE A 127 -15.57 9.81 -6.69
CA ILE A 127 -14.41 9.07 -7.18
C ILE A 127 -13.61 8.60 -5.97
N GLU A 128 -13.39 7.30 -5.87
CA GLU A 128 -12.58 6.71 -4.81
C GLU A 128 -11.19 6.32 -5.31
N THR A 129 -10.14 6.69 -4.57
CA THR A 129 -8.75 6.36 -4.88
C THR A 129 -8.09 5.69 -3.68
N LEU A 130 -7.56 4.49 -3.88
CA LEU A 130 -6.81 3.74 -2.86
C LEU A 130 -5.39 4.32 -2.73
N LEU A 131 -5.14 5.08 -1.68
CA LEU A 131 -3.84 5.72 -1.42
C LEU A 131 -2.81 4.76 -0.81
N TYR A 132 -3.29 3.81 -0.02
CA TYR A 132 -2.47 2.80 0.65
C TYR A 132 -3.26 1.53 0.88
N GLN A 133 -2.57 0.40 0.79
CA GLN A 133 -3.10 -0.93 1.07
C GLN A 133 -2.06 -1.74 1.83
N ALA A 134 -2.48 -2.43 2.89
CA ALA A 134 -1.63 -3.40 3.57
C ALA A 134 -1.33 -4.60 2.66
N ARG A 135 -0.15 -5.23 2.81
CA ARG A 135 0.27 -6.37 1.97
C ARG A 135 -0.72 -7.54 1.98
N ASN A 136 -1.34 -7.78 3.13
CA ASN A 136 -2.33 -8.83 3.34
C ASN A 136 -3.77 -8.37 3.06
N TYR A 137 -3.96 -7.22 2.44
CA TYR A 137 -5.26 -6.61 2.14
C TYR A 137 -6.15 -6.37 3.37
N SER A 138 -5.61 -6.41 4.57
CA SER A 138 -6.37 -6.29 5.82
C SER A 138 -6.94 -4.90 6.05
N CYS A 139 -6.26 -3.87 5.56
CA CYS A 139 -6.69 -2.48 5.67
C CYS A 139 -6.18 -1.62 4.52
N GLY A 140 -6.88 -0.52 4.25
CA GLY A 140 -6.51 0.48 3.25
C GLY A 140 -6.94 1.89 3.62
N VAL A 141 -6.31 2.86 2.97
CA VAL A 141 -6.68 4.28 3.05
C VAL A 141 -7.25 4.71 1.72
N VAL A 142 -8.48 5.18 1.73
CA VAL A 142 -9.22 5.60 0.54
C VAL A 142 -9.46 7.11 0.60
N LYS A 143 -9.10 7.80 -0.47
CA LYS A 143 -9.50 9.19 -0.75
C LYS A 143 -10.80 9.16 -1.55
N MET A 144 -11.75 9.97 -1.17
CA MET A 144 -13.02 10.15 -1.88
C MET A 144 -13.16 11.58 -2.32
N GLU A 145 -13.39 11.78 -3.60
CA GLU A 145 -13.71 13.08 -4.21
C GLU A 145 -15.21 13.08 -4.48
N ILE A 146 -15.97 13.81 -3.66
CA ILE A 146 -17.44 13.88 -3.77
C ILE A 146 -17.81 14.73 -4.97
N LEU A 147 -18.69 14.22 -5.81
CA LEU A 147 -19.12 14.85 -7.05
C LEU A 147 -20.45 15.61 -6.90
N THR A 148 -21.19 15.34 -5.82
CA THR A 148 -22.51 15.95 -5.54
C THR A 148 -22.40 16.96 -4.41
N GLY A 149 -23.19 18.04 -4.46
CA GLY A 149 -23.32 18.99 -3.35
C GLY A 149 -22.09 19.87 -3.06
N GLY A 150 -21.20 20.06 -4.03
CA GLY A 150 -19.93 20.77 -3.90
C GLY A 150 -18.75 19.80 -3.84
N ARG A 151 -17.61 20.18 -4.45
CA ARG A 151 -16.40 19.35 -4.48
C ARG A 151 -15.76 19.29 -3.09
N ALA A 152 -15.96 18.17 -2.39
CA ALA A 152 -15.34 17.92 -1.09
C ALA A 152 -14.41 16.68 -1.19
N THR A 153 -13.26 16.78 -0.57
CA THR A 153 -12.34 15.62 -0.43
C THR A 153 -12.49 15.05 0.96
N GLN A 154 -12.69 13.75 1.03
CA GLN A 154 -12.83 12.98 2.26
C GLN A 154 -11.87 11.80 2.27
N TYR A 155 -11.58 11.27 3.45
CA TYR A 155 -10.67 10.14 3.62
C TYR A 155 -11.26 9.12 4.57
N ASP A 156 -11.14 7.84 4.22
CA ASP A 156 -11.55 6.71 5.03
C ASP A 156 -10.35 5.79 5.32
N LEU A 157 -10.25 5.32 6.55
CA LEU A 157 -9.46 4.16 6.92
C LEU A 157 -10.40 2.96 6.96
N ARG A 158 -10.27 2.07 5.97
CA ARG A 158 -11.10 0.86 5.85
C ARG A 158 -10.35 -0.39 6.28
N VAL A 159 -11.03 -1.30 6.99
CA VAL A 159 -10.44 -2.51 7.60
C VAL A 159 -11.39 -3.69 7.41
N LYS A 160 -10.86 -4.85 7.00
CA LYS A 160 -11.63 -6.10 6.89
C LYS A 160 -12.05 -6.60 8.27
N ASN A 161 -13.22 -7.23 8.35
CA ASN A 161 -13.79 -7.72 9.61
C ASN A 161 -12.85 -8.67 10.37
N SER A 162 -12.23 -9.61 9.68
CA SER A 162 -11.25 -10.55 10.27
C SER A 162 -10.05 -9.87 10.93
N SER A 163 -9.77 -8.62 10.57
CA SER A 163 -8.61 -7.87 11.05
C SER A 163 -8.97 -6.77 12.04
N ILE A 164 -10.25 -6.57 12.36
CA ILE A 164 -10.71 -5.42 13.14
C ILE A 164 -10.28 -5.47 14.61
N GLY A 165 -10.15 -6.67 15.18
CA GLY A 165 -9.77 -6.90 16.59
C GLY A 165 -8.27 -6.84 16.85
N PHE A 166 -7.44 -6.86 15.82
CA PHE A 166 -6.00 -6.86 15.97
C PHE A 166 -5.43 -5.44 15.88
N ARG A 167 -4.32 -5.18 16.58
CA ARG A 167 -3.58 -3.90 16.48
C ARG A 167 -2.70 -3.74 15.20
N PRO A 168 -2.90 -4.47 14.07
CA PRO A 168 -2.04 -4.36 12.88
C PRO A 168 -2.29 -3.10 12.05
N HIS A 169 -3.24 -2.24 12.47
CA HIS A 169 -3.59 -1.03 11.71
C HIS A 169 -2.60 0.12 11.87
N SER A 170 -1.48 -0.08 12.59
CA SER A 170 -0.50 0.98 12.82
C SER A 170 0.03 1.60 11.52
N ARG A 171 0.29 0.79 10.50
CA ARG A 171 0.74 1.28 9.18
C ARG A 171 -0.38 2.00 8.44
N CYS A 172 -1.58 1.39 8.33
CA CYS A 172 -2.73 2.03 7.70
C CYS A 172 -3.09 3.34 8.41
N ASN A 173 -3.10 3.35 9.76
CA ASN A 173 -3.37 4.55 10.55
C ASN A 173 -2.30 5.64 10.34
N ARG A 174 -1.02 5.27 10.15
CA ARG A 174 0.06 6.21 9.81
C ARG A 174 -0.18 6.84 8.43
N HIS A 175 -0.55 6.03 7.43
CA HIS A 175 -0.87 6.54 6.10
C HIS A 175 -2.13 7.41 6.11
N PHE A 176 -3.16 7.01 6.86
CA PHE A 176 -4.35 7.83 7.05
C PHE A 176 -4.01 9.20 7.64
N ARG A 177 -3.23 9.26 8.72
CA ARG A 177 -2.80 10.53 9.33
C ARG A 177 -1.97 11.40 8.38
N ARG A 178 -1.15 10.81 7.53
CA ARG A 178 -0.37 11.56 6.53
C ARG A 178 -1.25 12.18 5.45
N ALA A 179 -2.30 11.46 5.02
CA ALA A 179 -3.19 11.91 3.95
C ALA A 179 -4.26 12.88 4.45
N ALA A 180 -4.82 12.63 5.63
CA ALA A 180 -6.02 13.26 6.16
C ALA A 180 -5.78 14.17 7.37
N GLY A 181 -4.58 14.11 7.99
CA GLY A 181 -4.30 14.76 9.25
C GLY A 181 -5.09 14.10 10.40
N HIS A 182 -6.21 14.68 10.75
CA HIS A 182 -7.11 14.19 11.78
C HIS A 182 -8.40 13.64 11.16
N GLY A 183 -8.91 12.56 11.73
CA GLY A 183 -10.22 11.99 11.39
C GLY A 183 -10.86 11.41 12.66
N ARG A 184 -12.19 11.38 12.70
CA ARG A 184 -12.92 10.78 13.83
C ARG A 184 -13.01 9.27 13.68
N CYS A 185 -12.96 8.56 14.79
CA CYS A 185 -13.25 7.14 14.85
C CYS A 185 -14.78 6.95 14.83
N ILE A 186 -15.26 6.08 13.95
CA ILE A 186 -16.68 5.79 13.77
C ILE A 186 -17.01 4.31 14.00
N TYR A 187 -16.00 3.50 14.31
CA TYR A 187 -16.12 2.10 14.66
C TYR A 187 -15.85 1.90 16.16
N SER A 188 -16.67 1.08 16.80
CA SER A 188 -16.45 0.53 18.15
C SER A 188 -16.81 -0.95 18.17
N SER A 189 -16.50 -1.67 19.26
CA SER A 189 -16.90 -3.07 19.43
C SER A 189 -18.43 -3.26 19.44
N GLU A 190 -19.18 -2.24 19.84
CA GLU A 190 -20.64 -2.22 19.76
C GLU A 190 -21.16 -2.44 18.33
N CYS A 191 -20.42 -1.98 17.32
CA CYS A 191 -20.82 -2.10 15.92
C CYS A 191 -21.04 -3.56 15.49
N GLN A 192 -20.28 -4.50 16.06
CA GLN A 192 -20.45 -5.93 15.78
C GLN A 192 -21.79 -6.44 16.32
N ARG A 193 -22.22 -6.00 17.51
CA ARG A 193 -23.49 -6.39 18.12
C ARG A 193 -24.68 -5.83 17.35
N LEU A 194 -24.59 -4.58 16.90
CA LEU A 194 -25.66 -3.93 16.13
C LEU A 194 -25.98 -4.62 14.79
N ILE A 195 -24.99 -5.29 14.18
CA ILE A 195 -25.23 -6.07 12.95
C ILE A 195 -26.06 -7.32 13.26
N ILE A 196 -25.73 -8.03 14.35
CA ILE A 196 -26.39 -9.29 14.72
C ILE A 196 -27.86 -9.04 15.08
N LEU A 197 -28.16 -7.93 15.76
CA LEU A 197 -29.53 -7.56 16.19
C LEU A 197 -30.40 -6.98 15.06
N GLY A 198 -29.83 -6.62 13.93
CA GLY A 198 -30.52 -5.97 12.80
C GLY A 198 -30.77 -6.87 11.60
N ASN A 199 -30.58 -8.19 11.74
CA ASN A 199 -30.95 -9.21 10.74
C ASN A 199 -32.29 -9.82 11.06
#